data_63020d546bee609e62c42114a9b0c613
#
_entry.id   63020d546bee609e62c42114a9b0c613
#
_cell.length_a   1.000
_cell.length_b   1.000
_cell.length_c   1.000
_cell.angle_alpha   90.00
_cell.angle_beta   90.00
_cell.angle_gamma   90.00
#
_symmetry.space_group_name_H-M   'P 1'
#
loop_
_entity.id
_entity.type
_entity.pdbx_description
1 polymer ?
#
loop_
_entity_poly.entity_id
_entity_poly.type
_entity_poly.pdbx_seq_one_letter_code
_entity_poly.pdbx_strand_id
1 'polypeptide(L)'
;MSLVKSISGIRGTIGGRVGEGLNPVDIVRFTAAYATQRRAALPNNNKIVVGRDARLSGHMVESIVCGTLMGMGYDVVNIGLATTPTTELAVTGEQAAGGIILTASHNPKQWNALKLLNEHGEFLNDAEGKGVLAIAEQEDFTFAEVDALGHMTHKDYLPYHVQQVLNLPLVDVEAIKKRNFTVAIDCVNSVGGLAIPAILKAVGVDNIIELNCTPDGHFPHNPEPLPQHLTQISDLLKSGKADVGFVVDPDVDRLAIICENGDMFGEEYTLVSVADYVLRHTPGNTVSNMSSTRALADVTAKFGGSYSASAVGEVNVVAEMKRVGAVIGGEGNGGVIYPECHYGRDALVGIALFLSHIAHLGCKVSELRRTLPDYCISKNRIDLTPDTDVDAILARVKELYRDERVNDRDGVKIDFADGWVHLRKSNTEPIIRVYSEAATMDEANELAQKVIEVVKS
;
A
#
# COMPACT_ATOMS: atom_id res chain seq x y z
N MET A 1 -14.76 -11.21 16.70
CA MET A 1 -14.63 -11.27 15.25
C MET A 1 -14.85 -9.89 14.68
N SER A 2 -14.32 -9.57 13.52
CA SER A 2 -14.44 -8.22 12.94
C SER A 2 -14.72 -8.32 11.45
N LEU A 3 -15.73 -7.59 10.99
CA LEU A 3 -16.00 -7.34 9.57
C LEU A 3 -16.00 -5.83 9.35
N VAL A 4 -15.03 -5.35 8.58
CA VAL A 4 -14.88 -3.94 8.22
C VAL A 4 -15.27 -3.78 6.76
N LYS A 5 -16.29 -2.98 6.52
CA LYS A 5 -16.81 -2.64 5.19
C LYS A 5 -16.28 -1.25 4.84
N SER A 6 -15.39 -1.16 3.87
CA SER A 6 -14.84 0.11 3.41
C SER A 6 -15.03 0.27 1.91
N ILE A 7 -14.88 1.49 1.43
CA ILE A 7 -15.00 1.82 0.00
C ILE A 7 -13.97 1.09 -0.86
N SER A 8 -12.76 0.85 -0.33
CA SER A 8 -11.66 0.17 -1.04
C SER A 8 -11.68 -1.35 -0.89
N GLY A 9 -12.61 -1.91 -0.11
CA GLY A 9 -12.72 -3.35 0.06
C GLY A 9 -13.35 -3.79 1.37
N ILE A 10 -13.58 -5.09 1.45
CA ILE A 10 -14.24 -5.76 2.57
C ILE A 10 -13.20 -6.60 3.29
N ARG A 11 -12.90 -6.27 4.53
CA ARG A 11 -11.85 -6.91 5.33
C ARG A 11 -12.46 -7.53 6.60
N GLY A 12 -12.01 -8.72 6.95
CA GLY A 12 -12.48 -9.35 8.20
C GLY A 12 -11.60 -10.49 8.68
N THR A 13 -11.83 -10.87 9.93
CA THR A 13 -11.28 -12.12 10.46
C THR A 13 -12.08 -13.29 9.86
N ILE A 14 -11.38 -14.33 9.42
CA ILE A 14 -12.00 -15.50 8.80
C ILE A 14 -12.80 -16.28 9.83
N GLY A 15 -14.05 -16.60 9.47
CA GLY A 15 -14.98 -17.38 10.29
C GLY A 15 -16.07 -16.54 10.98
N GLY A 16 -16.72 -17.12 11.98
CA GLY A 16 -17.80 -16.48 12.74
C GLY A 16 -19.16 -16.58 12.11
N ARG A 17 -20.13 -15.88 12.71
CA ARG A 17 -21.49 -15.80 12.16
C ARG A 17 -21.52 -14.83 10.98
N VAL A 18 -22.54 -14.98 10.12
CA VAL A 18 -22.78 -14.06 9.00
C VAL A 18 -22.86 -12.62 9.51
N GLY A 19 -22.06 -11.72 8.93
CA GLY A 19 -21.98 -10.32 9.33
C GLY A 19 -21.00 -9.99 10.47
N GLU A 20 -20.46 -10.99 11.17
CA GLU A 20 -19.50 -10.76 12.28
C GLU A 20 -18.04 -10.88 11.86
N GLY A 21 -17.74 -11.65 10.81
CA GLY A 21 -16.42 -11.85 10.23
C GLY A 21 -16.53 -12.12 8.74
N LEU A 22 -15.41 -12.30 8.07
CA LEU A 22 -15.38 -12.64 6.65
C LEU A 22 -15.60 -14.16 6.51
N ASN A 23 -16.82 -14.57 6.27
CA ASN A 23 -17.23 -15.96 6.10
C ASN A 23 -17.74 -16.23 4.67
N PRO A 24 -17.98 -17.49 4.26
CA PRO A 24 -18.37 -17.81 2.89
C PRO A 24 -19.61 -17.06 2.37
N VAL A 25 -20.63 -16.83 3.22
CA VAL A 25 -21.84 -16.12 2.82
C VAL A 25 -21.57 -14.64 2.55
N ASP A 26 -20.76 -14.00 3.41
CA ASP A 26 -20.35 -12.61 3.19
C ASP A 26 -19.46 -12.47 1.95
N ILE A 27 -18.57 -13.44 1.68
CA ILE A 27 -17.74 -13.44 0.46
C ILE A 27 -18.62 -13.49 -0.79
N VAL A 28 -19.61 -14.38 -0.85
CA VAL A 28 -20.58 -14.44 -1.97
C VAL A 28 -21.31 -13.11 -2.12
N ARG A 29 -21.88 -12.58 -1.02
CA ARG A 29 -22.65 -11.34 -1.02
C ARG A 29 -21.87 -10.16 -1.60
N PHE A 30 -20.66 -9.91 -1.09
CA PHE A 30 -19.84 -8.78 -1.55
C PHE A 30 -19.26 -8.98 -2.94
N THR A 31 -18.94 -10.21 -3.34
CA THR A 31 -18.50 -10.53 -4.70
C THR A 31 -19.62 -10.32 -5.70
N ALA A 32 -20.84 -10.78 -5.41
CA ALA A 32 -22.01 -10.59 -6.27
C ALA A 32 -22.38 -9.11 -6.39
N ALA A 33 -22.32 -8.35 -5.29
CA ALA A 33 -22.57 -6.91 -5.29
C ALA A 33 -21.52 -6.15 -6.14
N TYR A 34 -20.25 -6.50 -6.02
CA TYR A 34 -19.19 -5.94 -6.85
C TYR A 34 -19.41 -6.26 -8.34
N ALA A 35 -19.71 -7.51 -8.68
CA ALA A 35 -19.99 -7.92 -10.05
C ALA A 35 -21.17 -7.14 -10.64
N THR A 36 -22.25 -6.94 -9.86
CA THR A 36 -23.41 -6.14 -10.26
C THR A 36 -23.04 -4.70 -10.54
N GLN A 37 -22.25 -4.08 -9.66
CA GLN A 37 -21.78 -2.70 -9.82
C GLN A 37 -20.88 -2.57 -11.07
N ARG A 38 -19.96 -3.52 -11.32
CA ARG A 38 -19.12 -3.51 -12.53
C ARG A 38 -19.92 -3.68 -13.82
N ARG A 39 -20.96 -4.53 -13.80
CA ARG A 39 -21.85 -4.68 -14.95
C ARG A 39 -22.63 -3.41 -15.26
N ALA A 40 -23.07 -2.68 -14.24
CA ALA A 40 -23.74 -1.40 -14.42
C ALA A 40 -22.80 -0.35 -15.02
N ALA A 41 -21.52 -0.34 -14.59
CA ALA A 41 -20.52 0.58 -15.11
C ALA A 41 -20.05 0.21 -16.54
N LEU A 42 -19.87 -1.09 -16.83
CA LEU A 42 -19.31 -1.62 -18.08
C LEU A 42 -20.12 -2.80 -18.62
N PRO A 43 -21.34 -2.57 -19.14
CA PRO A 43 -22.30 -3.64 -19.48
C PRO A 43 -21.81 -4.61 -20.58
N ASN A 44 -20.84 -4.20 -21.39
CA ASN A 44 -20.31 -5.02 -22.48
C ASN A 44 -18.96 -5.70 -22.15
N ASN A 45 -18.49 -5.59 -20.91
CA ASN A 45 -17.25 -6.21 -20.46
C ASN A 45 -17.56 -7.20 -19.32
N ASN A 46 -17.38 -8.47 -19.59
CA ASN A 46 -17.67 -9.56 -18.66
C ASN A 46 -16.42 -10.23 -18.10
N LYS A 47 -15.23 -9.58 -18.16
CA LYS A 47 -13.98 -10.13 -17.66
C LYS A 47 -13.59 -9.52 -16.32
N ILE A 48 -13.24 -10.36 -15.34
CA ILE A 48 -12.70 -9.95 -14.03
C ILE A 48 -11.40 -10.70 -13.75
N VAL A 49 -10.39 -9.98 -13.28
CA VAL A 49 -9.12 -10.57 -12.81
C VAL A 49 -9.23 -10.90 -11.31
N VAL A 50 -8.69 -12.05 -10.89
CA VAL A 50 -8.58 -12.43 -9.48
C VAL A 50 -7.16 -12.84 -9.16
N GLY A 51 -6.55 -12.20 -8.16
CA GLY A 51 -5.24 -12.55 -7.62
C GLY A 51 -5.29 -12.65 -6.09
N ARG A 52 -4.33 -13.32 -5.47
CA ARG A 52 -4.26 -13.44 -4.01
C ARG A 52 -2.83 -13.48 -3.46
N ASP A 53 -2.70 -13.08 -2.21
CA ASP A 53 -1.50 -13.38 -1.43
C ASP A 53 -1.45 -14.86 -0.96
N ALA A 54 -0.43 -15.22 -0.17
CA ALA A 54 -0.25 -16.59 0.28
C ALA A 54 -1.00 -16.95 1.59
N ARG A 55 -1.90 -16.09 2.09
CA ARG A 55 -2.65 -16.37 3.34
C ARG A 55 -3.31 -17.73 3.32
N LEU A 56 -3.29 -18.42 4.48
CA LEU A 56 -3.86 -19.78 4.65
C LEU A 56 -5.32 -19.88 4.20
N SER A 57 -6.10 -18.83 4.38
CA SER A 57 -7.50 -18.76 3.94
C SER A 57 -7.65 -18.45 2.44
N GLY A 58 -6.58 -18.12 1.73
CA GLY A 58 -6.60 -17.64 0.35
C GLY A 58 -7.30 -18.59 -0.60
N HIS A 59 -7.00 -19.87 -0.52
CA HIS A 59 -7.59 -20.90 -1.40
C HIS A 59 -9.11 -21.01 -1.27
N MET A 60 -9.61 -20.99 -0.03
CA MET A 60 -11.06 -21.05 0.25
C MET A 60 -11.74 -19.78 -0.29
N VAL A 61 -11.19 -18.61 0.00
CA VAL A 61 -11.73 -17.32 -0.46
C VAL A 61 -11.73 -17.24 -2.00
N GLU A 62 -10.62 -17.61 -2.64
CA GLU A 62 -10.47 -17.66 -4.11
C GLU A 62 -11.54 -18.55 -4.77
N SER A 63 -11.76 -19.76 -4.24
CA SER A 63 -12.74 -20.69 -4.78
C SER A 63 -14.15 -20.12 -4.74
N ILE A 64 -14.52 -19.42 -3.66
CA ILE A 64 -15.84 -18.80 -3.51
C ILE A 64 -15.98 -17.60 -4.44
N VAL A 65 -14.98 -16.73 -4.50
CA VAL A 65 -14.98 -15.53 -5.35
C VAL A 65 -15.09 -15.93 -6.82
N CYS A 66 -14.22 -16.83 -7.30
CA CYS A 66 -14.24 -17.28 -8.70
C CYS A 66 -15.55 -17.96 -9.07
N GLY A 67 -16.07 -18.86 -8.20
CA GLY A 67 -17.36 -19.52 -8.43
C GLY A 67 -18.51 -18.53 -8.47
N THR A 68 -18.53 -17.54 -7.58
CA THR A 68 -19.55 -16.48 -7.57
C THR A 68 -19.49 -15.62 -8.85
N LEU A 69 -18.30 -15.20 -9.27
CA LEU A 69 -18.14 -14.41 -10.50
C LEU A 69 -18.61 -15.17 -11.74
N MET A 70 -18.25 -16.47 -11.87
CA MET A 70 -18.74 -17.32 -12.94
C MET A 70 -20.27 -17.46 -12.90
N GLY A 71 -20.84 -17.65 -11.70
CA GLY A 71 -22.29 -17.66 -11.48
C GLY A 71 -22.99 -16.34 -11.81
N MET A 72 -22.26 -15.22 -11.78
CA MET A 72 -22.74 -13.91 -12.22
C MET A 72 -22.55 -13.69 -13.74
N GLY A 73 -21.99 -14.66 -14.49
CA GLY A 73 -21.75 -14.59 -15.92
C GLY A 73 -20.48 -13.82 -16.30
N TYR A 74 -19.49 -13.75 -15.38
CA TYR A 74 -18.18 -13.18 -15.68
C TYR A 74 -17.16 -14.24 -16.03
N ASP A 75 -16.37 -13.98 -17.06
CA ASP A 75 -15.15 -14.73 -17.33
C ASP A 75 -14.06 -14.31 -16.34
N VAL A 76 -13.50 -15.26 -15.62
CA VAL A 76 -12.52 -15.04 -14.59
C VAL A 76 -11.12 -15.33 -15.12
N VAL A 77 -10.24 -14.35 -15.07
CA VAL A 77 -8.80 -14.54 -15.27
C VAL A 77 -8.17 -14.69 -13.86
N ASN A 78 -7.97 -15.93 -13.44
CA ASN A 78 -7.34 -16.24 -12.17
C ASN A 78 -5.82 -16.24 -12.36
N ILE A 79 -5.14 -15.30 -11.70
CA ILE A 79 -3.67 -15.18 -11.76
C ILE A 79 -2.98 -15.83 -10.55
N GLY A 80 -3.74 -16.50 -9.67
CA GLY A 80 -3.22 -17.27 -8.54
C GLY A 80 -2.50 -16.43 -7.51
N LEU A 81 -1.33 -16.93 -7.07
CA LEU A 81 -0.45 -16.21 -6.16
C LEU A 81 0.15 -14.99 -6.87
N ALA A 82 -0.29 -13.81 -6.50
CA ALA A 82 0.10 -12.56 -7.12
C ALA A 82 0.18 -11.43 -6.11
N THR A 83 1.01 -10.43 -6.40
CA THR A 83 1.08 -9.20 -5.61
C THR A 83 -0.13 -8.30 -5.91
N THR A 84 -0.43 -7.36 -5.02
CA THR A 84 -1.41 -6.30 -5.29
C THR A 84 -1.09 -5.58 -6.60
N PRO A 85 0.11 -5.00 -6.82
CA PRO A 85 0.44 -4.33 -8.09
C PRO A 85 0.42 -5.25 -9.31
N THR A 86 0.79 -6.53 -9.20
CA THR A 86 0.67 -7.47 -10.32
C THR A 86 -0.80 -7.64 -10.74
N THR A 87 -1.71 -7.68 -9.77
CA THR A 87 -3.16 -7.82 -10.04
C THR A 87 -3.72 -6.55 -10.68
N GLU A 88 -3.28 -5.37 -10.25
CA GLU A 88 -3.65 -4.08 -10.82
C GLU A 88 -3.23 -3.98 -12.30
N LEU A 89 -1.99 -4.35 -12.59
CA LEU A 89 -1.47 -4.41 -13.96
C LEU A 89 -2.15 -5.49 -14.81
N ALA A 90 -2.56 -6.60 -14.22
CA ALA A 90 -3.28 -7.64 -14.95
C ALA A 90 -4.70 -7.18 -15.38
N VAL A 91 -5.37 -6.34 -14.58
CA VAL A 91 -6.68 -5.75 -14.95
C VAL A 91 -6.55 -4.95 -16.26
N THR A 92 -5.57 -4.07 -16.34
CA THR A 92 -5.33 -3.25 -17.54
C THR A 92 -4.81 -4.08 -18.71
N GLY A 93 -3.89 -5.03 -18.44
CA GLY A 93 -3.34 -5.94 -19.44
C GLY A 93 -4.39 -6.86 -20.09
N GLU A 94 -5.40 -7.28 -19.31
CA GLU A 94 -6.54 -8.08 -19.80
C GLU A 94 -7.68 -7.21 -20.35
N GLN A 95 -7.61 -5.89 -20.20
CA GLN A 95 -8.72 -4.98 -20.49
C GLN A 95 -10.00 -5.43 -19.76
N ALA A 96 -9.86 -5.86 -18.51
CA ALA A 96 -10.95 -6.40 -17.70
C ALA A 96 -11.88 -5.29 -17.18
N ALA A 97 -13.10 -5.63 -16.83
CA ALA A 97 -14.05 -4.71 -16.19
C ALA A 97 -13.60 -4.30 -14.77
N GLY A 98 -12.68 -5.04 -14.19
CA GLY A 98 -12.10 -4.79 -12.89
C GLY A 98 -11.34 -6.01 -12.36
N GLY A 99 -11.02 -5.99 -11.08
CA GLY A 99 -10.31 -7.08 -10.41
C GLY A 99 -10.63 -7.19 -8.93
N ILE A 100 -10.33 -8.34 -8.36
CA ILE A 100 -10.41 -8.57 -6.91
C ILE A 100 -9.07 -9.13 -6.44
N ILE A 101 -8.48 -8.48 -5.44
CA ILE A 101 -7.27 -8.96 -4.78
C ILE A 101 -7.66 -9.53 -3.42
N LEU A 102 -7.28 -10.79 -3.18
CA LEU A 102 -7.59 -11.49 -1.94
C LEU A 102 -6.40 -11.40 -0.99
N THR A 103 -6.40 -10.34 -0.19
CA THR A 103 -5.33 -10.05 0.76
C THR A 103 -5.79 -9.08 1.84
N ALA A 104 -5.32 -9.27 3.06
CA ALA A 104 -5.48 -8.27 4.13
C ALA A 104 -4.19 -7.49 4.39
N SER A 105 -3.27 -7.39 3.39
CA SER A 105 -1.99 -6.68 3.50
C SER A 105 -1.23 -7.08 4.77
N HIS A 106 -0.83 -6.14 5.59
CA HIS A 106 -0.06 -6.34 6.82
C HIS A 106 -0.86 -6.84 8.03
N ASN A 107 -2.17 -7.11 7.90
CA ASN A 107 -2.93 -7.69 9.02
C ASN A 107 -2.46 -9.11 9.35
N PRO A 108 -2.59 -9.55 10.63
CA PRO A 108 -2.22 -10.89 11.05
C PRO A 108 -2.94 -12.02 10.28
N LYS A 109 -2.43 -13.25 10.42
CA LYS A 109 -2.82 -14.44 9.61
C LYS A 109 -4.31 -14.78 9.60
N GLN A 110 -5.06 -14.42 10.66
CA GLN A 110 -6.50 -14.68 10.76
C GLN A 110 -7.37 -13.74 9.93
N TRP A 111 -6.81 -12.69 9.35
CA TRP A 111 -7.50 -11.75 8.50
C TRP A 111 -7.39 -12.12 7.02
N ASN A 112 -8.44 -11.77 6.25
CA ASN A 112 -8.38 -11.69 4.80
C ASN A 112 -9.28 -10.53 4.33
N ALA A 113 -9.22 -10.19 3.05
CA ALA A 113 -10.09 -9.17 2.47
C ALA A 113 -10.34 -9.41 0.99
N LEU A 114 -11.40 -8.77 0.49
CA LEU A 114 -11.66 -8.54 -0.91
C LEU A 114 -11.30 -7.08 -1.20
N LYS A 115 -10.14 -6.81 -1.79
CA LYS A 115 -9.77 -5.48 -2.30
C LYS A 115 -10.32 -5.37 -3.73
N LEU A 116 -11.11 -4.33 -4.00
CA LEU A 116 -11.91 -4.20 -5.22
C LEU A 116 -11.29 -3.16 -6.16
N LEU A 117 -11.05 -3.56 -7.41
CA LEU A 117 -10.46 -2.70 -8.44
C LEU A 117 -11.49 -2.34 -9.53
N ASN A 118 -11.33 -1.15 -10.11
CA ASN A 118 -12.03 -0.72 -11.31
C ASN A 118 -11.30 -1.19 -12.59
N GLU A 119 -11.77 -0.80 -13.76
CA GLU A 119 -11.22 -1.14 -15.08
C GLU A 119 -9.83 -0.55 -15.36
N HIS A 120 -9.40 0.42 -14.56
CA HIS A 120 -8.07 1.03 -14.65
C HIS A 120 -7.03 0.30 -13.79
N GLY A 121 -7.42 -0.79 -13.10
CA GLY A 121 -6.57 -1.46 -12.13
C GLY A 121 -6.37 -0.66 -10.85
N GLU A 122 -7.24 0.28 -10.55
CA GLU A 122 -7.19 1.13 -9.35
C GLU A 122 -8.27 0.73 -8.36
N PHE A 123 -8.06 0.97 -7.07
CA PHE A 123 -9.11 0.76 -6.07
C PHE A 123 -10.36 1.59 -6.39
N LEU A 124 -11.53 1.03 -6.08
CA LEU A 124 -12.80 1.73 -6.23
C LEU A 124 -12.77 3.08 -5.51
N ASN A 125 -13.27 4.10 -6.15
CA ASN A 125 -13.47 5.41 -5.52
C ASN A 125 -14.67 5.38 -4.55
N ASP A 126 -14.90 6.49 -3.83
CA ASP A 126 -15.95 6.60 -2.81
C ASP A 126 -17.35 6.28 -3.37
N ALA A 127 -17.68 6.79 -4.55
CA ALA A 127 -19.01 6.56 -5.17
C ALA A 127 -19.20 5.09 -5.58
N GLU A 128 -18.18 4.49 -6.21
CA GLU A 128 -18.17 3.09 -6.62
C GLU A 128 -18.27 2.16 -5.40
N GLY A 129 -17.44 2.40 -4.37
CA GLY A 129 -17.44 1.59 -3.15
C GLY A 129 -18.76 1.67 -2.39
N LYS A 130 -19.35 2.87 -2.25
CA LYS A 130 -20.69 3.05 -1.67
C LYS A 130 -21.76 2.31 -2.47
N GLY A 131 -21.65 2.31 -3.81
CA GLY A 131 -22.54 1.56 -4.69
C GLY A 131 -22.49 0.05 -4.41
N VAL A 132 -21.29 -0.52 -4.27
CA VAL A 132 -21.11 -1.93 -3.91
C VAL A 132 -21.75 -2.25 -2.54
N LEU A 133 -21.52 -1.41 -1.53
CA LEU A 133 -22.07 -1.61 -0.19
C LEU A 133 -23.60 -1.54 -0.19
N ALA A 134 -24.21 -0.61 -0.93
CA ALA A 134 -25.67 -0.49 -1.04
C ALA A 134 -26.29 -1.71 -1.72
N ILE A 135 -25.69 -2.21 -2.81
CA ILE A 135 -26.14 -3.44 -3.49
C ILE A 135 -26.03 -4.64 -2.55
N ALA A 136 -24.92 -4.75 -1.81
CA ALA A 136 -24.72 -5.86 -0.86
C ALA A 136 -25.72 -5.82 0.30
N GLU A 137 -26.13 -4.66 0.77
CA GLU A 137 -27.12 -4.50 1.83
C GLU A 137 -28.53 -4.90 1.39
N GLN A 138 -28.88 -4.55 0.16
CA GLN A 138 -30.20 -4.86 -0.44
C GLN A 138 -30.24 -6.27 -1.03
N GLU A 139 -29.08 -6.93 -1.19
CA GLU A 139 -28.93 -8.19 -1.93
C GLU A 139 -29.52 -8.12 -3.36
N ASP A 140 -29.43 -6.93 -3.98
CA ASP A 140 -29.97 -6.65 -5.32
C ASP A 140 -28.98 -7.11 -6.41
N PHE A 141 -28.89 -8.41 -6.57
CA PHE A 141 -28.09 -9.05 -7.61
C PHE A 141 -28.77 -10.30 -8.17
N THR A 142 -28.54 -10.57 -9.45
CA THR A 142 -29.12 -11.71 -10.17
C THR A 142 -28.03 -12.58 -10.75
N PHE A 143 -28.10 -13.88 -10.50
CA PHE A 143 -27.17 -14.86 -11.08
C PHE A 143 -27.57 -15.22 -12.52
N ALA A 144 -26.59 -15.64 -13.30
CA ALA A 144 -26.78 -16.01 -14.70
C ALA A 144 -27.47 -17.37 -14.83
N GLU A 145 -28.23 -17.52 -15.90
CA GLU A 145 -28.77 -18.82 -16.34
C GLU A 145 -27.63 -19.70 -16.90
N VAL A 146 -27.87 -21.01 -17.00
CA VAL A 146 -26.85 -22.00 -17.33
C VAL A 146 -26.08 -21.72 -18.62
N ASP A 147 -26.71 -21.16 -19.64
CA ASP A 147 -26.10 -20.83 -20.93
C ASP A 147 -25.31 -19.53 -20.91
N ALA A 148 -25.39 -18.76 -19.83
CA ALA A 148 -24.72 -17.49 -19.64
C ALA A 148 -23.70 -17.51 -18.50
N LEU A 149 -23.35 -18.70 -17.99
CA LEU A 149 -22.30 -18.85 -16.99
C LEU A 149 -20.94 -18.46 -17.57
N GLY A 150 -20.12 -17.79 -16.76
CA GLY A 150 -18.75 -17.45 -17.14
C GLY A 150 -17.79 -18.63 -17.01
N HIS A 151 -16.61 -18.45 -17.57
CA HIS A 151 -15.54 -19.44 -17.54
C HIS A 151 -14.33 -18.93 -16.78
N MET A 152 -13.48 -19.84 -16.28
CA MET A 152 -12.23 -19.49 -15.61
C MET A 152 -11.03 -19.92 -16.44
N THR A 153 -10.07 -19.01 -16.57
CA THR A 153 -8.75 -19.27 -17.15
C THR A 153 -7.67 -18.94 -16.14
N HIS A 154 -6.52 -19.64 -16.21
CA HIS A 154 -5.37 -19.37 -15.35
C HIS A 154 -4.26 -18.74 -16.18
N LYS A 155 -3.64 -17.66 -15.66
CA LYS A 155 -2.51 -16.98 -16.28
C LYS A 155 -1.49 -16.59 -15.23
N ASP A 156 -0.21 -16.61 -15.58
CA ASP A 156 0.86 -16.03 -14.79
C ASP A 156 1.14 -14.60 -15.28
N TYR A 157 0.95 -13.62 -14.41
CA TYR A 157 1.16 -12.20 -14.72
C TYR A 157 2.46 -11.63 -14.14
N LEU A 158 3.22 -12.39 -13.34
CA LEU A 158 4.48 -11.92 -12.79
C LEU A 158 5.51 -11.56 -13.88
N PRO A 159 5.71 -12.36 -14.95
CA PRO A 159 6.60 -11.97 -16.05
C PRO A 159 6.18 -10.67 -16.74
N TYR A 160 4.87 -10.45 -16.91
CA TYR A 160 4.35 -9.19 -17.47
C TYR A 160 4.68 -8.00 -16.56
N HIS A 161 4.45 -8.11 -15.26
CA HIS A 161 4.77 -7.06 -14.30
C HIS A 161 6.27 -6.74 -14.30
N VAL A 162 7.13 -7.75 -14.20
CA VAL A 162 8.59 -7.58 -14.28
C VAL A 162 8.99 -6.85 -15.57
N GLN A 163 8.39 -7.20 -16.71
CA GLN A 163 8.68 -6.52 -17.96
C GLN A 163 8.23 -5.05 -17.97
N GLN A 164 7.07 -4.72 -17.35
CA GLN A 164 6.65 -3.32 -17.22
C GLN A 164 7.67 -2.52 -16.41
N VAL A 165 8.19 -3.07 -15.30
CA VAL A 165 9.24 -2.41 -14.50
C VAL A 165 10.54 -2.23 -15.30
N LEU A 166 10.97 -3.25 -16.05
CA LEU A 166 12.18 -3.15 -16.89
C LEU A 166 12.05 -2.12 -18.01
N ASN A 167 10.85 -1.85 -18.49
CA ASN A 167 10.59 -0.87 -19.54
C ASN A 167 10.61 0.58 -19.02
N LEU A 168 10.66 0.81 -17.71
CA LEU A 168 10.70 2.14 -17.14
C LEU A 168 12.02 2.85 -17.48
N PRO A 169 11.97 4.09 -17.99
CA PRO A 169 13.16 4.78 -18.48
C PRO A 169 14.21 5.07 -17.41
N LEU A 170 13.81 5.07 -16.13
CA LEU A 170 14.72 5.32 -14.99
C LEU A 170 15.27 4.03 -14.36
N VAL A 171 14.89 2.86 -14.84
CA VAL A 171 15.48 1.59 -14.39
C VAL A 171 16.75 1.30 -15.19
N ASP A 172 17.90 1.45 -14.57
CA ASP A 172 19.21 1.27 -15.20
C ASP A 172 19.83 -0.08 -14.81
N VAL A 173 19.44 -1.11 -15.57
CA VAL A 173 19.92 -2.48 -15.39
C VAL A 173 21.45 -2.58 -15.47
N GLU A 174 22.08 -1.84 -16.38
CA GLU A 174 23.53 -1.93 -16.56
C GLU A 174 24.30 -1.28 -15.39
N ALA A 175 23.78 -0.17 -14.85
CA ALA A 175 24.35 0.43 -13.64
C ALA A 175 24.20 -0.49 -12.42
N ILE A 176 23.04 -1.13 -12.26
CA ILE A 176 22.79 -2.10 -11.17
C ILE A 176 23.73 -3.29 -11.28
N LYS A 177 23.84 -3.93 -12.46
CA LYS A 177 24.77 -5.06 -12.70
C LYS A 177 26.20 -4.70 -12.38
N LYS A 178 26.67 -3.52 -12.79
CA LYS A 178 28.04 -3.07 -12.56
C LYS A 178 28.38 -2.93 -11.07
N ARG A 179 27.38 -2.66 -10.22
CA ARG A 179 27.55 -2.57 -8.76
C ARG A 179 27.72 -3.93 -8.12
N ASN A 180 27.26 -5.00 -8.76
CA ASN A 180 27.31 -6.37 -8.24
C ASN A 180 26.80 -6.51 -6.79
N PHE A 181 25.62 -5.94 -6.54
CA PHE A 181 25.01 -5.93 -5.21
C PHE A 181 24.78 -7.35 -4.67
N THR A 182 25.02 -7.53 -3.36
CA THR A 182 24.44 -8.62 -2.59
C THR A 182 23.23 -8.07 -1.84
N VAL A 183 22.04 -8.59 -2.15
CA VAL A 183 20.76 -8.13 -1.61
C VAL A 183 20.17 -9.18 -0.67
N ALA A 184 19.86 -8.80 0.56
CA ALA A 184 19.07 -9.64 1.47
C ALA A 184 17.58 -9.27 1.32
N ILE A 185 16.70 -10.28 1.34
CA ILE A 185 15.26 -10.07 1.25
C ILE A 185 14.52 -10.81 2.35
N ASP A 186 13.42 -10.22 2.84
CA ASP A 186 12.45 -10.87 3.71
C ASP A 186 11.04 -10.66 3.15
N CYS A 187 10.39 -11.75 2.80
CA CYS A 187 9.10 -11.76 2.11
C CYS A 187 7.96 -12.31 2.98
N VAL A 188 8.17 -12.41 4.28
CA VAL A 188 7.19 -12.84 5.30
C VAL A 188 6.41 -14.12 4.95
N ASN A 189 7.04 -15.05 4.21
CA ASN A 189 6.42 -16.27 3.67
C ASN A 189 5.13 -15.99 2.86
N SER A 190 5.16 -14.94 2.05
CA SER A 190 4.06 -14.61 1.14
C SER A 190 4.56 -14.45 -0.31
N VAL A 191 3.73 -13.84 -1.16
CA VAL A 191 3.97 -13.73 -2.61
C VAL A 191 5.21 -12.92 -2.97
N GLY A 192 5.75 -12.15 -2.05
CA GLY A 192 7.07 -11.51 -2.19
C GLY A 192 8.19 -12.52 -2.47
N GLY A 193 8.09 -13.75 -1.93
CA GLY A 193 9.05 -14.83 -2.20
C GLY A 193 9.10 -15.29 -3.66
N LEU A 194 8.06 -15.00 -4.43
CA LEU A 194 8.03 -15.20 -5.89
C LEU A 194 8.48 -13.94 -6.64
N ALA A 195 7.93 -12.80 -6.26
CA ALA A 195 8.05 -11.56 -7.02
C ALA A 195 9.42 -10.87 -6.84
N ILE A 196 9.94 -10.81 -5.60
CA ILE A 196 11.18 -10.07 -5.33
C ILE A 196 12.41 -10.75 -5.93
N PRO A 197 12.62 -12.08 -5.82
CA PRO A 197 13.71 -12.73 -6.54
C PRO A 197 13.60 -12.57 -8.05
N ALA A 198 12.39 -12.57 -8.62
CA ALA A 198 12.18 -12.40 -10.05
C ALA A 198 12.62 -11.02 -10.54
N ILE A 199 12.18 -9.93 -9.87
CA ILE A 199 12.60 -8.58 -10.26
C ILE A 199 14.08 -8.35 -10.02
N LEU A 200 14.65 -8.80 -8.89
CA LEU A 200 16.06 -8.64 -8.58
C LEU A 200 16.94 -9.30 -9.66
N LYS A 201 16.64 -10.54 -10.07
CA LYS A 201 17.35 -11.21 -11.15
C LYS A 201 17.20 -10.46 -12.47
N ALA A 202 16.01 -9.98 -12.78
CA ALA A 202 15.73 -9.25 -14.02
C ALA A 202 16.49 -7.92 -14.11
N VAL A 203 16.65 -7.19 -13.00
CA VAL A 203 17.47 -5.96 -12.96
C VAL A 203 18.97 -6.24 -12.78
N GLY A 204 19.38 -7.51 -12.75
CA GLY A 204 20.80 -7.90 -12.77
C GLY A 204 21.46 -8.07 -11.41
N VAL A 205 20.69 -8.40 -10.38
CA VAL A 205 21.20 -8.81 -9.07
C VAL A 205 21.30 -10.32 -9.02
N ASP A 206 22.52 -10.86 -9.00
CA ASP A 206 22.78 -12.31 -8.96
C ASP A 206 22.91 -12.84 -7.53
N ASN A 207 23.37 -12.02 -6.59
CA ASN A 207 23.61 -12.42 -5.21
C ASN A 207 22.41 -12.04 -4.32
N ILE A 208 21.50 -13.01 -4.07
CA ILE A 208 20.30 -12.81 -3.26
C ILE A 208 20.35 -13.72 -2.03
N ILE A 209 20.18 -13.17 -0.84
CA ILE A 209 20.03 -13.90 0.42
C ILE A 209 18.56 -13.87 0.81
N GLU A 210 17.90 -15.01 0.70
CA GLU A 210 16.47 -15.13 0.91
C GLU A 210 16.15 -15.49 2.37
N LEU A 211 15.32 -14.69 3.03
CA LEU A 211 14.70 -14.97 4.32
C LEU A 211 13.19 -15.01 4.13
N ASN A 212 12.54 -16.02 4.72
CA ASN A 212 11.09 -16.11 4.75
C ASN A 212 10.43 -15.97 3.36
N CYS A 213 10.95 -16.68 2.35
CA CYS A 213 10.52 -16.57 0.96
C CYS A 213 9.65 -17.74 0.48
N THR A 214 9.23 -18.66 1.37
CA THR A 214 8.31 -19.75 1.02
C THR A 214 6.87 -19.21 1.07
N PRO A 215 6.12 -19.16 -0.07
CA PRO A 215 4.79 -18.54 -0.11
C PRO A 215 3.71 -19.50 0.44
N ASP A 216 3.83 -19.91 1.69
CA ASP A 216 2.94 -20.85 2.36
C ASP A 216 1.95 -20.17 3.34
N GLY A 217 2.08 -18.85 3.54
CA GLY A 217 1.20 -18.06 4.41
C GLY A 217 1.43 -18.24 5.91
N HIS A 218 2.48 -18.98 6.30
CA HIS A 218 2.93 -19.09 7.68
C HIS A 218 3.89 -17.94 8.00
N PHE A 219 3.33 -16.78 8.38
CA PHE A 219 4.12 -15.59 8.69
C PHE A 219 5.02 -15.83 9.89
N PRO A 220 6.36 -15.76 9.75
CA PRO A 220 7.31 -16.04 10.83
C PRO A 220 7.41 -14.91 11.85
N HIS A 221 7.02 -13.71 11.47
CA HIS A 221 6.92 -12.52 12.30
C HIS A 221 5.65 -11.73 11.96
N ASN A 222 5.38 -10.64 12.68
CA ASN A 222 4.27 -9.75 12.33
C ASN A 222 4.48 -9.24 10.89
N PRO A 223 3.46 -9.37 10.00
CA PRO A 223 3.61 -9.03 8.59
C PRO A 223 3.69 -7.51 8.30
N GLU A 224 3.52 -6.67 9.31
CA GLU A 224 3.79 -5.23 9.17
C GLU A 224 5.31 -4.99 9.25
N PRO A 225 5.94 -4.41 8.21
CA PRO A 225 7.40 -4.28 8.13
C PRO A 225 7.92 -3.11 8.99
N LEU A 226 7.72 -3.20 10.31
CA LEU A 226 8.19 -2.23 11.31
C LEU A 226 9.50 -2.70 11.95
N PRO A 227 10.35 -1.78 12.43
CA PRO A 227 11.69 -2.08 12.96
C PRO A 227 11.72 -3.22 13.99
N GLN A 228 10.75 -3.26 14.91
CA GLN A 228 10.67 -4.28 15.96
C GLN A 228 10.40 -5.70 15.45
N HIS A 229 9.93 -5.85 14.21
CA HIS A 229 9.63 -7.13 13.58
C HIS A 229 10.74 -7.62 12.64
N LEU A 230 11.75 -6.78 12.34
CA LEU A 230 12.75 -7.00 11.30
C LEU A 230 14.16 -7.29 11.84
N THR A 231 14.25 -7.85 13.05
CA THR A 231 15.55 -8.11 13.70
C THR A 231 16.40 -9.11 12.94
N GLN A 232 15.80 -10.15 12.34
CA GLN A 232 16.53 -11.21 11.64
C GLN A 232 17.31 -10.65 10.44
N ILE A 233 16.69 -9.87 9.58
CA ILE A 233 17.36 -9.26 8.42
C ILE A 233 18.32 -8.16 8.84
N SER A 234 17.97 -7.36 9.87
CA SER A 234 18.86 -6.33 10.41
C SER A 234 20.19 -6.95 10.93
N ASP A 235 20.11 -8.04 11.68
CA ASP A 235 21.30 -8.73 12.19
C ASP A 235 22.13 -9.40 11.07
N LEU A 236 21.47 -9.86 10.00
CA LEU A 236 22.17 -10.36 8.81
C LEU A 236 22.98 -9.25 8.15
N LEU A 237 22.39 -8.05 7.95
CA LEU A 237 23.08 -6.89 7.37
C LEU A 237 24.24 -6.44 8.27
N LYS A 238 24.03 -6.34 9.60
CA LYS A 238 25.08 -6.02 10.59
C LYS A 238 26.30 -6.95 10.50
N SER A 239 26.08 -8.22 10.08
CA SER A 239 27.18 -9.15 9.88
C SER A 239 28.01 -8.89 8.61
N GLY A 240 27.68 -7.89 7.80
CA GLY A 240 28.40 -7.50 6.58
C GLY A 240 28.18 -8.45 5.40
N LYS A 241 27.10 -9.23 5.39
CA LYS A 241 26.83 -10.23 4.34
C LYS A 241 26.07 -9.68 3.14
N ALA A 242 25.47 -8.51 3.25
CA ALA A 242 24.72 -7.89 2.15
C ALA A 242 24.91 -6.38 2.13
N ASP A 243 24.72 -5.77 0.96
CA ASP A 243 24.85 -4.33 0.72
C ASP A 243 23.56 -3.58 1.03
N VAL A 244 22.42 -4.26 0.95
CA VAL A 244 21.10 -3.71 1.22
C VAL A 244 20.12 -4.84 1.57
N GLY A 245 19.15 -4.52 2.42
CA GLY A 245 18.01 -5.40 2.72
C GLY A 245 16.70 -4.80 2.22
N PHE A 246 15.84 -5.65 1.64
CA PHE A 246 14.48 -5.31 1.28
C PHE A 246 13.48 -6.20 2.01
N VAL A 247 12.49 -5.58 2.61
CA VAL A 247 11.39 -6.28 3.29
C VAL A 247 10.07 -5.82 2.70
N VAL A 248 9.20 -6.76 2.38
CA VAL A 248 7.88 -6.46 1.83
C VAL A 248 6.79 -7.07 2.71
N ASP A 249 5.61 -6.45 2.68
CA ASP A 249 4.42 -7.01 3.31
C ASP A 249 3.79 -8.13 2.45
N PRO A 250 2.79 -8.86 2.95
CA PRO A 250 2.26 -10.05 2.29
C PRO A 250 1.80 -9.88 0.84
N ASP A 251 1.35 -8.71 0.45
CA ASP A 251 0.86 -8.41 -0.91
C ASP A 251 1.75 -7.45 -1.71
N VAL A 252 2.93 -7.11 -1.13
CA VAL A 252 4.05 -6.46 -1.86
C VAL A 252 3.72 -5.05 -2.36
N ASP A 253 2.82 -4.36 -1.69
CA ASP A 253 2.52 -2.96 -1.96
C ASP A 253 3.37 -1.99 -1.10
N ARG A 254 4.10 -2.52 -0.08
CA ARG A 254 5.00 -1.76 0.81
C ARG A 254 6.41 -2.31 0.75
N LEU A 255 7.38 -1.39 0.82
CA LEU A 255 8.80 -1.68 0.82
C LEU A 255 9.49 -1.01 2.02
N ALA A 256 10.05 -1.79 2.91
CA ALA A 256 11.01 -1.33 3.91
C ALA A 256 12.44 -1.65 3.47
N ILE A 257 13.35 -0.71 3.68
CA ILE A 257 14.76 -0.81 3.29
C ILE A 257 15.63 -0.88 4.55
N ILE A 258 16.61 -1.78 4.53
CA ILE A 258 17.59 -1.94 5.59
C ILE A 258 18.97 -1.58 5.03
N CYS A 259 19.69 -0.72 5.73
CA CYS A 259 21.04 -0.30 5.35
C CYS A 259 22.05 -1.43 5.53
N GLU A 260 23.19 -1.34 4.87
CA GLU A 260 24.30 -2.31 4.97
C GLU A 260 24.84 -2.51 6.39
N ASN A 261 24.65 -1.52 7.27
CA ASN A 261 25.05 -1.59 8.69
C ASN A 261 23.94 -2.15 9.60
N GLY A 262 22.80 -2.58 9.01
CA GLY A 262 21.63 -3.12 9.70
C GLY A 262 20.67 -2.08 10.27
N ASP A 263 20.93 -0.80 10.10
CA ASP A 263 19.99 0.24 10.49
C ASP A 263 18.79 0.30 9.54
N MET A 264 17.64 0.67 10.08
CA MET A 264 16.46 0.92 9.26
C MET A 264 16.68 2.20 8.41
N PHE A 265 16.44 2.11 7.11
CA PHE A 265 16.42 3.30 6.26
C PHE A 265 15.27 4.24 6.64
N GLY A 266 14.20 3.67 7.18
CA GLY A 266 12.97 4.33 7.62
C GLY A 266 11.84 4.17 6.61
N GLU A 267 10.67 3.75 7.07
CA GLU A 267 9.51 3.46 6.20
C GLU A 267 9.09 4.67 5.35
N GLU A 268 9.13 5.87 5.93
CA GLU A 268 8.84 7.14 5.26
C GLU A 268 9.84 7.43 4.12
N TYR A 269 11.09 7.03 4.31
CA TYR A 269 12.20 7.40 3.43
C TYR A 269 12.33 6.52 2.18
N THR A 270 11.62 5.41 2.11
CA THR A 270 11.50 4.64 0.87
C THR A 270 10.97 5.54 -0.24
N LEU A 271 9.82 6.18 -0.03
CA LEU A 271 9.25 7.12 -0.98
C LEU A 271 10.16 8.33 -1.22
N VAL A 272 10.71 8.92 -0.17
CA VAL A 272 11.55 10.13 -0.27
C VAL A 272 12.79 9.89 -1.12
N SER A 273 13.47 8.74 -0.94
CA SER A 273 14.68 8.42 -1.71
C SER A 273 14.38 8.11 -3.17
N VAL A 274 13.30 7.40 -3.45
CA VAL A 274 12.86 7.13 -4.83
C VAL A 274 12.43 8.43 -5.51
N ALA A 275 11.75 9.32 -4.79
CA ALA A 275 11.36 10.64 -5.29
C ALA A 275 12.59 11.53 -5.57
N ASP A 276 13.62 11.53 -4.72
CA ASP A 276 14.89 12.27 -5.00
C ASP A 276 15.50 11.79 -6.32
N TYR A 277 15.47 10.47 -6.61
CA TYR A 277 15.94 9.92 -7.87
C TYR A 277 15.08 10.35 -9.06
N VAL A 278 13.78 10.17 -8.97
CA VAL A 278 12.84 10.54 -10.05
C VAL A 278 12.94 12.03 -10.37
N LEU A 279 12.93 12.88 -9.36
CA LEU A 279 12.96 14.34 -9.51
C LEU A 279 14.27 14.89 -10.07
N ARG A 280 15.40 14.17 -9.91
CA ARG A 280 16.67 14.50 -10.59
C ARG A 280 16.58 14.39 -12.11
N HIS A 281 15.73 13.50 -12.61
CA HIS A 281 15.58 13.22 -14.04
C HIS A 281 14.33 13.84 -14.63
N THR A 282 13.26 13.86 -13.85
CA THR A 282 11.93 14.37 -14.24
C THR A 282 11.41 15.29 -13.14
N PRO A 283 11.87 16.56 -13.08
CA PRO A 283 11.33 17.52 -12.13
C PRO A 283 9.82 17.69 -12.29
N GLY A 284 9.10 17.73 -11.17
CA GLY A 284 7.63 17.82 -11.21
C GLY A 284 7.01 17.81 -9.81
N ASN A 285 5.69 17.69 -9.77
CA ASN A 285 4.93 17.67 -8.53
C ASN A 285 4.99 16.30 -7.87
N THR A 286 4.87 16.27 -6.54
CA THR A 286 4.77 15.04 -5.76
C THR A 286 3.57 15.06 -4.84
N VAL A 287 3.11 13.87 -4.45
CA VAL A 287 1.97 13.69 -3.52
C VAL A 287 2.29 12.63 -2.50
N SER A 288 1.97 12.89 -1.23
CA SER A 288 1.78 11.84 -0.23
C SER A 288 0.56 12.13 0.64
N ASN A 289 0.22 11.22 1.56
CA ASN A 289 -0.89 11.49 2.47
C ASN A 289 -0.47 12.45 3.61
N MET A 290 -1.47 13.02 4.29
CA MET A 290 -1.27 14.01 5.36
C MET A 290 -0.49 13.48 6.57
N SER A 291 -0.41 12.15 6.76
CA SER A 291 0.35 11.52 7.85
C SER A 291 1.79 11.17 7.47
N SER A 292 2.23 11.47 6.26
CA SER A 292 3.60 11.20 5.78
C SER A 292 4.57 12.33 6.11
N THR A 293 5.87 12.00 6.10
CA THR A 293 6.94 12.95 6.42
C THR A 293 6.95 14.17 5.49
N ARG A 294 7.31 15.33 6.03
CA ARG A 294 7.57 16.56 5.25
C ARG A 294 8.83 16.47 4.40
N ALA A 295 9.70 15.49 4.64
CA ALA A 295 10.93 15.29 3.85
C ALA A 295 10.65 15.19 2.34
N LEU A 296 9.49 14.63 1.94
CA LEU A 296 9.10 14.60 0.53
C LEU A 296 8.85 16.01 -0.02
N ALA A 297 8.21 16.88 0.77
CA ALA A 297 7.99 18.28 0.37
C ALA A 297 9.30 19.03 0.19
N ASP A 298 10.27 18.82 1.09
CA ASP A 298 11.58 19.45 1.02
C ASP A 298 12.38 18.99 -0.22
N VAL A 299 12.37 17.68 -0.49
CA VAL A 299 13.00 17.12 -1.70
C VAL A 299 12.32 17.67 -2.96
N THR A 300 11.00 17.77 -2.96
CA THR A 300 10.25 18.32 -4.10
C THR A 300 10.62 19.78 -4.36
N ALA A 301 10.67 20.59 -3.31
CA ALA A 301 11.05 22.01 -3.41
C ALA A 301 12.49 22.18 -3.91
N LYS A 302 13.41 21.32 -3.49
CA LYS A 302 14.81 21.30 -3.96
C LYS A 302 14.92 21.20 -5.50
N PHE A 303 13.98 20.49 -6.14
CA PHE A 303 13.92 20.34 -7.60
C PHE A 303 12.92 21.28 -8.29
N GLY A 304 12.37 22.27 -7.55
CA GLY A 304 11.47 23.28 -8.10
C GLY A 304 10.03 22.81 -8.35
N GLY A 305 9.67 21.64 -7.86
CA GLY A 305 8.30 21.12 -7.93
C GLY A 305 7.41 21.60 -6.78
N SER A 306 6.12 21.25 -6.83
CA SER A 306 5.14 21.51 -5.78
C SER A 306 4.69 20.21 -5.13
N TYR A 307 4.67 20.19 -3.79
CA TYR A 307 4.14 19.08 -3.00
C TYR A 307 2.67 19.30 -2.65
N SER A 308 1.86 18.25 -2.74
CA SER A 308 0.48 18.25 -2.27
C SER A 308 0.22 17.08 -1.31
N ALA A 309 -0.54 17.34 -0.24
CA ALA A 309 -0.97 16.31 0.71
C ALA A 309 -2.42 15.90 0.46
N SER A 310 -2.69 14.59 0.37
CA SER A 310 -4.03 14.02 0.28
C SER A 310 -4.54 13.53 1.64
N ALA A 311 -5.82 13.21 1.74
CA ALA A 311 -6.33 12.35 2.79
C ALA A 311 -5.57 11.00 2.81
N VAL A 312 -5.58 10.32 3.96
CA VAL A 312 -4.92 9.01 4.10
C VAL A 312 -5.65 7.94 3.28
N GLY A 313 -4.87 7.07 2.65
CA GLY A 313 -5.33 5.96 1.82
C GLY A 313 -4.98 6.15 0.34
N GLU A 314 -4.56 5.06 -0.28
CA GLU A 314 -4.05 5.04 -1.65
C GLU A 314 -4.99 5.70 -2.67
N VAL A 315 -6.29 5.43 -2.58
CA VAL A 315 -7.31 6.03 -3.46
C VAL A 315 -7.23 7.56 -3.47
N ASN A 316 -7.04 8.16 -2.29
CA ASN A 316 -6.95 9.61 -2.13
C ASN A 316 -5.61 10.15 -2.67
N VAL A 317 -4.52 9.39 -2.45
CA VAL A 317 -3.20 9.74 -3.00
C VAL A 317 -3.26 9.73 -4.52
N VAL A 318 -3.78 8.66 -5.13
CA VAL A 318 -3.92 8.52 -6.58
C VAL A 318 -4.79 9.63 -7.18
N ALA A 319 -5.94 9.93 -6.58
CA ALA A 319 -6.81 11.01 -7.03
C ALA A 319 -6.09 12.38 -7.01
N GLU A 320 -5.35 12.67 -5.95
CA GLU A 320 -4.58 13.91 -5.83
C GLU A 320 -3.40 13.94 -6.81
N MET A 321 -2.70 12.82 -7.03
CA MET A 321 -1.63 12.70 -8.02
C MET A 321 -2.12 13.05 -9.42
N LYS A 322 -3.27 12.49 -9.83
CA LYS A 322 -3.90 12.80 -11.12
C LYS A 322 -4.31 14.27 -11.21
N ARG A 323 -4.86 14.83 -10.13
CA ARG A 323 -5.31 16.23 -10.08
C ARG A 323 -4.16 17.23 -10.28
N VAL A 324 -2.98 16.95 -9.70
CA VAL A 324 -1.83 17.87 -9.76
C VAL A 324 -0.79 17.48 -10.80
N GLY A 325 -1.00 16.39 -11.55
CA GLY A 325 -0.03 15.84 -12.50
C GLY A 325 1.28 15.46 -11.81
N ALA A 326 1.20 14.76 -10.68
CA ALA A 326 2.39 14.34 -9.93
C ALA A 326 3.20 13.29 -10.70
N VAL A 327 4.52 13.47 -10.72
CA VAL A 327 5.45 12.54 -11.38
C VAL A 327 5.80 11.33 -10.50
N ILE A 328 5.62 11.46 -9.19
CA ILE A 328 5.76 10.40 -8.21
C ILE A 328 4.93 10.72 -6.96
N GLY A 329 4.46 9.71 -6.27
CA GLY A 329 3.76 9.84 -5.01
C GLY A 329 3.75 8.55 -4.22
N GLY A 330 2.98 8.51 -3.14
CA GLY A 330 2.85 7.32 -2.31
C GLY A 330 2.44 7.62 -0.88
N GLU A 331 2.75 6.71 0.01
CA GLU A 331 2.44 6.82 1.42
C GLU A 331 3.68 6.55 2.27
N GLY A 332 3.74 7.16 3.46
CA GLY A 332 4.86 7.03 4.40
C GLY A 332 5.01 5.64 5.06
N ASN A 333 4.29 4.65 4.58
CA ASN A 333 4.37 3.26 5.00
C ASN A 333 5.23 2.39 4.06
N GLY A 334 6.08 2.98 3.25
CA GLY A 334 6.91 2.30 2.26
C GLY A 334 6.24 2.12 0.89
N GLY A 335 5.04 2.67 0.69
CA GLY A 335 4.31 2.56 -0.57
C GLY A 335 4.75 3.62 -1.59
N VAL A 336 5.28 3.17 -2.72
CA VAL A 336 5.71 4.02 -3.85
C VAL A 336 4.72 3.88 -4.99
N ILE A 337 4.22 5.00 -5.52
CA ILE A 337 3.36 5.07 -6.71
C ILE A 337 4.11 5.82 -7.80
N TYR A 338 4.42 5.15 -8.91
CA TYR A 338 5.10 5.74 -10.05
C TYR A 338 4.21 5.66 -11.30
N PRO A 339 3.58 6.78 -11.71
CA PRO A 339 2.58 6.81 -12.78
C PRO A 339 3.04 6.29 -14.15
N GLU A 340 4.35 6.36 -14.43
CA GLU A 340 4.93 5.78 -15.65
C GLU A 340 4.73 4.25 -15.72
N CYS A 341 4.55 3.57 -14.57
CA CYS A 341 4.19 2.16 -14.51
C CYS A 341 2.67 1.99 -14.37
N HIS A 342 2.12 2.44 -13.25
CA HIS A 342 0.69 2.43 -12.96
C HIS A 342 0.37 3.29 -11.73
N TYR A 343 -0.92 3.49 -11.44
CA TYR A 343 -1.41 4.24 -10.28
C TYR A 343 -1.73 3.31 -9.09
N GLY A 344 -0.75 2.55 -8.64
CA GLY A 344 -0.81 1.69 -7.46
C GLY A 344 0.51 1.67 -6.72
N ARG A 345 0.50 1.36 -5.43
CA ARG A 345 1.73 1.18 -4.64
C ARG A 345 2.43 -0.09 -5.08
N ASP A 346 3.72 0.00 -5.37
CA ASP A 346 4.48 -1.08 -5.99
C ASP A 346 5.91 -1.19 -5.44
N ALA A 347 6.17 -2.27 -4.70
CA ALA A 347 7.50 -2.53 -4.16
C ALA A 347 8.51 -2.96 -5.23
N LEU A 348 8.08 -3.57 -6.36
CA LEU A 348 8.98 -3.95 -7.45
C LEU A 348 9.53 -2.70 -8.14
N VAL A 349 8.66 -1.73 -8.42
CA VAL A 349 9.05 -0.41 -8.92
C VAL A 349 9.97 0.29 -7.93
N GLY A 350 9.59 0.29 -6.64
CA GLY A 350 10.37 0.88 -5.56
C GLY A 350 11.80 0.32 -5.50
N ILE A 351 11.97 -1.00 -5.55
CA ILE A 351 13.27 -1.70 -5.54
C ILE A 351 14.09 -1.34 -6.78
N ALA A 352 13.51 -1.41 -7.98
CA ALA A 352 14.24 -1.16 -9.22
C ALA A 352 14.75 0.29 -9.31
N LEU A 353 13.91 1.28 -8.95
CA LEU A 353 14.30 2.69 -8.92
C LEU A 353 15.31 2.99 -7.79
N PHE A 354 15.13 2.40 -6.61
CA PHE A 354 16.09 2.57 -5.51
C PHE A 354 17.47 1.99 -5.85
N LEU A 355 17.53 0.78 -6.43
CA LEU A 355 18.80 0.18 -6.86
C LEU A 355 19.48 1.00 -7.96
N SER A 356 18.71 1.52 -8.93
CA SER A 356 19.21 2.45 -9.93
C SER A 356 19.82 3.70 -9.29
N HIS A 357 19.11 4.28 -8.31
CA HIS A 357 19.58 5.47 -7.59
C HIS A 357 20.93 5.25 -6.90
N ILE A 358 21.04 4.22 -6.04
CA ILE A 358 22.31 3.95 -5.33
C ILE A 358 23.42 3.47 -6.28
N ALA A 359 23.07 2.85 -7.41
CA ALA A 359 24.05 2.48 -8.43
C ALA A 359 24.68 3.73 -9.08
N HIS A 360 23.87 4.71 -9.44
CA HIS A 360 24.33 5.99 -9.99
C HIS A 360 25.16 6.81 -9.00
N LEU A 361 24.72 6.87 -7.74
CA LEU A 361 25.44 7.62 -6.71
C LEU A 361 26.78 6.99 -6.31
N GLY A 362 26.92 5.67 -6.48
CA GLY A 362 28.12 4.95 -6.10
C GLY A 362 28.36 4.86 -4.59
N CYS A 363 27.38 5.22 -3.76
CA CYS A 363 27.45 5.28 -2.31
C CYS A 363 26.85 4.03 -1.63
N LYS A 364 26.97 3.95 -0.30
CA LYS A 364 26.26 3.00 0.54
C LYS A 364 24.84 3.48 0.83
N VAL A 365 23.96 2.56 1.24
CA VAL A 365 22.57 2.87 1.57
C VAL A 365 22.48 3.84 2.76
N SER A 366 23.27 3.60 3.81
CA SER A 366 23.33 4.49 4.98
C SER A 366 23.88 5.89 4.64
N GLU A 367 24.74 6.01 3.63
CA GLU A 367 25.26 7.29 3.15
C GLU A 367 24.17 8.07 2.42
N LEU A 368 23.41 7.41 1.53
CA LEU A 368 22.24 8.03 0.88
C LEU A 368 21.26 8.54 1.95
N ARG A 369 20.92 7.72 2.96
CA ARG A 369 19.97 8.13 4.02
C ARG A 369 20.37 9.44 4.69
N ARG A 370 21.66 9.66 4.95
CA ARG A 370 22.19 10.87 5.58
C ARG A 370 22.13 12.12 4.69
N THR A 371 21.91 11.98 3.40
CA THR A 371 21.77 13.11 2.47
C THR A 371 20.35 13.65 2.36
N LEU A 372 19.39 12.88 2.85
CA LEU A 372 17.97 13.25 2.84
C LEU A 372 17.61 14.10 4.06
N PRO A 373 16.59 14.98 3.97
CA PRO A 373 16.10 15.70 5.14
C PRO A 373 15.75 14.74 6.26
N ASP A 374 16.09 15.04 7.50
CA ASP A 374 15.94 14.10 8.62
C ASP A 374 14.91 14.59 9.61
N TYR A 375 13.86 13.80 9.79
CA TYR A 375 12.73 14.05 10.69
C TYR A 375 12.35 12.79 11.45
N CYS A 376 11.75 12.97 12.63
CA CYS A 376 11.24 11.92 13.49
C CYS A 376 9.72 12.01 13.60
N ILE A 377 9.01 10.90 13.37
CA ILE A 377 7.55 10.83 13.53
C ILE A 377 7.22 10.08 14.81
N SER A 378 6.47 10.73 15.70
CA SER A 378 5.85 10.12 16.89
C SER A 378 4.42 9.69 16.57
N LYS A 379 4.09 8.42 16.86
CA LYS A 379 2.77 7.83 16.59
C LYS A 379 2.05 7.55 17.91
N ASN A 380 1.05 8.35 18.22
CA ASN A 380 0.24 8.28 19.42
C ASN A 380 -1.22 7.96 19.10
N ARG A 381 -2.00 7.63 20.13
CA ARG A 381 -3.44 7.44 20.03
C ARG A 381 -4.15 7.95 21.26
N ILE A 382 -5.42 8.30 21.11
CA ILE A 382 -6.35 8.60 22.19
C ILE A 382 -7.48 7.57 22.08
N ASP A 383 -7.67 6.77 23.12
CA ASP A 383 -8.77 5.82 23.20
C ASP A 383 -10.09 6.58 23.43
N LEU A 384 -11.15 6.18 22.70
CA LEU A 384 -12.46 6.81 22.73
C LEU A 384 -13.43 6.03 23.62
N THR A 385 -14.29 6.76 24.30
CA THR A 385 -15.48 6.20 24.95
C THR A 385 -16.69 6.29 24.00
N PRO A 386 -17.75 5.49 24.20
CA PRO A 386 -18.95 5.56 23.35
C PRO A 386 -19.59 6.94 23.27
N ASP A 387 -19.41 7.77 24.30
CA ASP A 387 -19.98 9.12 24.40
C ASP A 387 -19.06 10.21 23.85
N THR A 388 -17.90 9.86 23.30
CA THR A 388 -16.93 10.84 22.79
C THR A 388 -17.38 11.38 21.42
N ASP A 389 -17.68 12.68 21.37
CA ASP A 389 -17.93 13.40 20.11
C ASP A 389 -16.61 13.80 19.46
N VAL A 390 -16.13 12.95 18.53
CA VAL A 390 -14.87 13.16 17.84
C VAL A 390 -14.91 14.40 16.94
N ASP A 391 -16.04 14.67 16.30
CA ASP A 391 -16.17 15.79 15.36
C ASP A 391 -16.12 17.12 16.14
N ALA A 392 -16.74 17.20 17.32
CA ALA A 392 -16.63 18.35 18.20
C ALA A 392 -15.19 18.57 18.70
N ILE A 393 -14.46 17.49 19.03
CA ILE A 393 -13.05 17.56 19.41
C ILE A 393 -12.20 18.13 18.27
N LEU A 394 -12.33 17.59 17.06
CA LEU A 394 -11.56 18.03 15.90
C LEU A 394 -11.89 19.50 15.54
N ALA A 395 -13.16 19.90 15.62
CA ALA A 395 -13.58 21.28 15.39
C ALA A 395 -12.95 22.23 16.43
N ARG A 396 -12.91 21.85 17.70
CA ARG A 396 -12.27 22.63 18.76
C ARG A 396 -10.76 22.78 18.55
N VAL A 397 -10.08 21.69 18.17
CA VAL A 397 -8.64 21.74 17.85
C VAL A 397 -8.39 22.66 16.68
N LYS A 398 -9.18 22.56 15.61
CA LYS A 398 -9.09 23.44 14.43
C LYS A 398 -9.23 24.91 14.79
N GLU A 399 -10.22 25.27 15.63
CA GLU A 399 -10.44 26.65 16.05
C GLU A 399 -9.31 27.19 16.93
N LEU A 400 -8.78 26.34 17.85
CA LEU A 400 -7.69 26.76 18.75
C LEU A 400 -6.40 27.06 18.01
N TYR A 401 -6.14 26.35 16.91
CA TYR A 401 -4.92 26.52 16.11
C TYR A 401 -5.18 27.24 14.78
N ARG A 402 -6.26 28.03 14.69
CA ARG A 402 -6.66 28.74 13.44
C ARG A 402 -5.63 29.72 12.91
N ASP A 403 -4.71 30.20 13.74
CA ASP A 403 -3.63 31.09 13.36
C ASP A 403 -2.42 30.35 12.76
N GLU A 404 -2.41 29.02 12.85
CA GLU A 404 -1.45 28.14 12.19
C GLU A 404 -1.97 27.68 10.81
N ARG A 405 -1.11 27.03 10.04
CA ARG A 405 -1.55 26.41 8.78
C ARG A 405 -2.30 25.11 9.08
N VAL A 406 -3.63 25.16 9.00
CA VAL A 406 -4.49 23.98 9.26
C VAL A 406 -4.99 23.39 7.96
N ASN A 407 -4.94 22.04 7.86
CA ASN A 407 -5.56 21.25 6.79
C ASN A 407 -6.57 20.27 7.43
N ASP A 408 -7.82 20.33 7.01
CA ASP A 408 -8.96 19.57 7.55
C ASP A 408 -9.57 18.55 6.55
N ARG A 409 -8.83 18.16 5.51
CA ARG A 409 -9.29 17.17 4.51
C ARG A 409 -9.51 15.77 5.07
N ASP A 410 -8.76 15.40 6.13
CA ASP A 410 -8.88 14.11 6.83
C ASP A 410 -8.52 14.31 8.30
N GLY A 411 -9.53 14.59 9.12
CA GLY A 411 -9.31 15.03 10.49
C GLY A 411 -8.75 16.45 10.54
N VAL A 412 -7.72 16.69 11.35
CA VAL A 412 -7.07 18.01 11.49
C VAL A 412 -5.56 17.85 11.51
N LYS A 413 -4.87 18.39 10.52
CA LYS A 413 -3.42 18.55 10.51
C LYS A 413 -3.06 20.00 10.74
N ILE A 414 -2.14 20.24 11.68
CA ILE A 414 -1.61 21.54 12.03
C ILE A 414 -0.13 21.55 11.65
N ASP A 415 0.26 22.41 10.73
CA ASP A 415 1.68 22.62 10.36
C ASP A 415 2.22 23.80 11.18
N PHE A 416 3.17 23.50 12.07
CA PHE A 416 3.97 24.47 12.81
C PHE A 416 5.26 24.80 12.06
N ALA A 417 5.99 25.81 12.52
CA ALA A 417 7.29 26.17 11.92
C ALA A 417 8.27 24.97 11.93
N ASP A 418 8.35 24.26 13.05
CA ASP A 418 9.36 23.23 13.30
C ASP A 418 8.82 21.79 13.19
N GLY A 419 7.54 21.62 12.88
CA GLY A 419 6.93 20.30 12.80
C GLY A 419 5.46 20.33 12.39
N TRP A 420 4.78 19.20 12.56
CA TRP A 420 3.34 19.12 12.36
C TRP A 420 2.69 18.13 13.34
N VAL A 421 1.39 18.29 13.58
CA VAL A 421 0.56 17.30 14.29
C VAL A 421 -0.66 17.00 13.44
N HIS A 422 -0.99 15.72 13.27
CA HIS A 422 -2.17 15.25 12.56
C HIS A 422 -3.05 14.38 13.46
N LEU A 423 -4.28 14.83 13.68
CA LEU A 423 -5.31 14.10 14.42
C LEU A 423 -6.36 13.58 13.45
N ARG A 424 -6.65 12.30 13.49
CA ARG A 424 -7.74 11.74 12.71
C ARG A 424 -8.43 10.57 13.39
N LYS A 425 -9.72 10.43 13.15
CA LYS A 425 -10.50 9.27 13.59
C LYS A 425 -9.98 8.01 12.90
N SER A 426 -9.82 6.92 13.65
CA SER A 426 -9.55 5.61 13.04
C SER A 426 -10.82 5.05 12.41
N ASN A 427 -10.69 4.49 11.21
CA ASN A 427 -11.80 3.83 10.53
C ASN A 427 -12.06 2.39 11.03
N THR A 428 -11.15 1.84 11.84
CA THR A 428 -11.17 0.43 12.25
C THR A 428 -11.20 0.23 13.75
N GLU A 429 -10.87 1.25 14.53
CA GLU A 429 -10.74 1.19 15.99
C GLU A 429 -11.39 2.42 16.64
N PRO A 430 -11.93 2.32 17.86
CA PRO A 430 -12.51 3.46 18.58
C PRO A 430 -11.40 4.36 19.16
N ILE A 431 -10.56 4.95 18.31
CA ILE A 431 -9.45 5.82 18.69
C ILE A 431 -9.35 7.06 17.79
N ILE A 432 -8.74 8.12 18.29
CA ILE A 432 -8.13 9.19 17.49
C ILE A 432 -6.64 8.86 17.36
N ARG A 433 -6.13 8.76 16.15
CA ARG A 433 -4.69 8.70 15.87
C ARG A 433 -4.12 10.10 15.96
N VAL A 434 -3.02 10.25 16.68
CA VAL A 434 -2.30 11.51 16.82
C VAL A 434 -0.85 11.28 16.40
N TYR A 435 -0.53 11.68 15.18
CA TYR A 435 0.83 11.63 14.67
C TYR A 435 1.44 13.02 14.67
N SER A 436 2.71 13.11 14.98
CA SER A 436 3.46 14.35 14.97
C SER A 436 4.85 14.12 14.39
N GLU A 437 5.41 15.16 13.79
CA GLU A 437 6.77 15.13 13.24
C GLU A 437 7.52 16.39 13.67
N ALA A 438 8.79 16.20 14.01
CA ALA A 438 9.76 17.28 14.27
C ALA A 438 11.18 16.80 13.92
N ALA A 439 12.19 17.67 14.16
CA ALA A 439 13.60 17.34 13.90
C ALA A 439 14.11 16.20 14.79
N THR A 440 13.58 16.08 16.03
CA THR A 440 13.95 15.02 16.98
C THR A 440 12.70 14.30 17.48
N MET A 441 12.88 13.09 18.01
CA MET A 441 11.78 12.32 18.60
C MET A 441 11.20 13.00 19.85
N ASP A 442 12.04 13.66 20.65
CA ASP A 442 11.60 14.38 21.84
C ASP A 442 10.71 15.56 21.46
N GLU A 443 11.12 16.37 20.49
CA GLU A 443 10.30 17.48 19.97
C GLU A 443 8.99 16.98 19.33
N ALA A 444 9.03 15.87 18.59
CA ALA A 444 7.83 15.26 18.02
C ALA A 444 6.86 14.81 19.12
N ASN A 445 7.37 14.19 20.19
CA ASN A 445 6.58 13.79 21.36
C ASN A 445 5.98 14.99 22.09
N GLU A 446 6.74 16.06 22.29
CA GLU A 446 6.28 17.31 22.93
C GLU A 446 5.14 17.94 22.11
N LEU A 447 5.28 18.01 20.79
CA LEU A 447 4.21 18.51 19.91
C LEU A 447 2.94 17.65 19.99
N ALA A 448 3.07 16.31 19.97
CA ALA A 448 1.93 15.42 20.16
C ALA A 448 1.23 15.68 21.50
N GLN A 449 2.02 15.72 22.57
CA GLN A 449 1.49 15.86 23.94
C GLN A 449 0.74 17.18 24.12
N LYS A 450 1.29 18.28 23.61
CA LYS A 450 0.64 19.60 23.63
C LYS A 450 -0.78 19.55 23.04
N VAL A 451 -0.96 18.84 21.92
CA VAL A 451 -2.28 18.76 21.28
C VAL A 451 -3.18 17.71 21.97
N ILE A 452 -2.61 16.60 22.47
CA ILE A 452 -3.35 15.60 23.25
C ILE A 452 -3.96 16.22 24.53
N GLU A 453 -3.25 17.11 25.21
CA GLU A 453 -3.74 17.82 26.39
C GLU A 453 -4.96 18.70 26.07
N VAL A 454 -4.92 19.37 24.92
CA VAL A 454 -6.08 20.15 24.43
C VAL A 454 -7.28 19.26 24.14
N VAL A 455 -7.08 18.05 23.61
CA VAL A 455 -8.17 17.10 23.36
C VAL A 455 -8.80 16.62 24.67
N LYS A 456 -8.01 16.42 25.71
CA LYS A 456 -8.45 15.89 27.01
C LYS A 456 -9.06 16.95 27.93
N SER A 457 -8.80 18.25 27.73
CA SER A 457 -9.40 19.37 28.46
C SER A 457 -10.81 19.70 27.95
#